data_9e526924502e78c3c43fd1cf7aab2052
#
_entry.id   9e526924502e78c3c43fd1cf7aab2052
#
_cell.length_a   1.000
_cell.length_b   1.000
_cell.length_c   1.000
_cell.angle_alpha   90.00
_cell.angle_beta   90.00
_cell.angle_gamma   90.00
#
_symmetry.space_group_name_H-M   'P 1'
#
loop_
_entity.id
_entity.type
_entity.pdbx_description
1 polymer ?
#
loop_
_entity_poly.entity_id
_entity_poly.type
_entity_poly.pdbx_seq_one_letter_code
_entity_poly.pdbx_strand_id
1 'polypeptide(L)'
;MGQYKKLWYLLFAVLAVCFTILGYMGSEVYKKAPPYPERVVSASGTQLMTKDDILAGQSAWQTTGGMEVGSVLGHGAYQAPDWTADWLHRELVAWLDLTAQETYGKKFNEVSPEEQAVLKTRLADEYRNQSRIKEDGSVVISDTRVKAIESILPYYHGVYSDDPALQTTREHFAMKNNTLPSKEAREKLFNFFFWTSWSASTNRPDETFTYTNNWPHEPLINNVPTTENYMWSFTSVVLLLMGIGLLMWGYSFLTKHEEVEVPTEDPISKVQLTPSQKALGKYVFLTVALFVVQVLLGGLTAHYTVEGQGFYGIDEALGFEMSDWFPYALTRTWHIQSAIFWIATGFLTAGLF
;
A
#
# COMPACT_ATOMS: atom_id res chain seq x y z
N MET A 1 33.65 30.05 16.19
CA MET A 1 33.32 28.62 16.46
C MET A 1 32.74 28.35 17.86
N GLY A 2 33.01 29.17 18.89
CA GLY A 2 32.47 28.94 20.24
C GLY A 2 30.97 29.16 20.41
N GLN A 3 30.38 30.08 19.67
CA GLN A 3 29.00 30.52 19.83
C GLN A 3 27.96 29.43 19.48
N TYR A 4 28.24 28.57 18.52
CA TYR A 4 27.33 27.52 18.07
C TYR A 4 27.55 26.14 18.69
N LYS A 5 28.58 25.99 19.59
CA LYS A 5 28.86 24.68 20.21
C LYS A 5 27.67 24.11 20.98
N LYS A 6 26.92 24.95 21.70
CA LYS A 6 25.73 24.51 22.43
C LYS A 6 24.61 24.01 21.49
N LEU A 7 24.43 24.67 20.36
CA LEU A 7 23.44 24.27 19.36
C LEU A 7 23.83 22.92 18.70
N TRP A 8 25.13 22.71 18.42
CA TRP A 8 25.62 21.43 17.94
C TRP A 8 25.40 20.30 18.96
N TYR A 9 25.66 20.52 20.23
CA TYR A 9 25.39 19.53 21.27
C TYR A 9 23.89 19.23 21.38
N LEU A 10 23.04 20.26 21.31
CA LEU A 10 21.58 20.07 21.28
C LEU A 10 21.14 19.27 20.08
N LEU A 11 21.63 19.59 18.89
CA LEU A 11 21.33 18.85 17.67
C LEU A 11 21.72 17.37 17.79
N PHE A 12 22.96 17.09 18.22
CA PHE A 12 23.42 15.71 18.41
C PHE A 12 22.61 14.97 19.48
N ALA A 13 22.22 15.65 20.58
CA ALA A 13 21.36 15.05 21.59
C ALA A 13 19.98 14.69 21.04
N VAL A 14 19.35 15.59 20.30
CA VAL A 14 18.07 15.33 19.62
C VAL A 14 18.19 14.18 18.64
N LEU A 15 19.20 14.19 17.76
CA LEU A 15 19.44 13.12 16.81
C LEU A 15 19.66 11.77 17.50
N ALA A 16 20.46 11.72 18.57
CA ALA A 16 20.70 10.51 19.34
C ALA A 16 19.40 9.94 19.92
N VAL A 17 18.54 10.79 20.51
CA VAL A 17 17.23 10.37 21.03
C VAL A 17 16.34 9.86 19.91
N CYS A 18 16.23 10.60 18.79
CA CYS A 18 15.41 10.20 17.65
C CYS A 18 15.87 8.85 17.07
N PHE A 19 17.18 8.68 16.83
CA PHE A 19 17.69 7.41 16.29
C PHE A 19 17.55 6.23 17.26
N THR A 20 17.66 6.49 18.58
CA THR A 20 17.41 5.46 19.59
C THR A 20 15.95 4.99 19.55
N ILE A 21 15.00 5.95 19.52
CA ILE A 21 13.57 5.63 19.41
C ILE A 21 13.27 4.91 18.08
N LEU A 22 13.78 5.41 16.97
CA LEU A 22 13.58 4.77 15.65
C LEU A 22 14.19 3.37 15.60
N GLY A 23 15.37 3.17 16.15
CA GLY A 23 16.01 1.86 16.23
C GLY A 23 15.22 0.86 17.07
N TYR A 24 14.72 1.30 18.22
CA TYR A 24 13.84 0.49 19.07
C TYR A 24 12.55 0.13 18.36
N MET A 25 11.84 1.11 17.79
CA MET A 25 10.60 0.88 17.07
C MET A 25 10.81 0.00 15.84
N GLY A 26 11.91 0.21 15.09
CA GLY A 26 12.28 -0.64 13.97
C GLY A 26 12.48 -2.11 14.39
N SER A 27 13.15 -2.36 15.53
CA SER A 27 13.28 -3.71 16.09
C SER A 27 11.93 -4.34 16.42
N GLU A 28 11.00 -3.56 17.01
CA GLU A 28 9.65 -4.07 17.33
C GLU A 28 8.83 -4.40 16.08
N VAL A 29 8.97 -3.63 14.99
CA VAL A 29 8.31 -3.94 13.71
C VAL A 29 8.72 -5.32 13.20
N TYR A 30 10.01 -5.65 13.23
CA TYR A 30 10.48 -6.99 12.81
C TYR A 30 9.94 -8.11 13.70
N LYS A 31 9.89 -7.91 15.01
CA LYS A 31 9.34 -8.91 15.94
C LYS A 31 7.85 -9.13 15.77
N LYS A 32 7.12 -8.10 15.36
CA LYS A 32 5.65 -8.10 15.23
C LYS A 32 5.18 -8.30 13.79
N ALA A 33 6.09 -8.49 12.85
CA ALA A 33 5.72 -8.81 11.47
C ALA A 33 4.88 -10.10 11.38
N PRO A 34 3.92 -10.18 10.45
CA PRO A 34 3.20 -11.43 10.21
C PRO A 34 4.18 -12.55 9.84
N PRO A 35 4.16 -13.70 10.52
CA PRO A 35 5.04 -14.80 10.20
C PRO A 35 4.59 -15.49 8.90
N TYR A 36 5.55 -16.10 8.20
CA TYR A 36 5.26 -17.02 7.12
C TYR A 36 5.08 -18.41 7.70
N PRO A 37 3.91 -19.07 7.53
CA PRO A 37 3.76 -20.46 7.94
C PRO A 37 4.69 -21.35 7.11
N GLU A 38 5.28 -22.38 7.74
CA GLU A 38 6.12 -23.35 7.02
C GLU A 38 5.30 -24.13 5.98
N ARG A 39 4.02 -24.39 6.29
CA ARG A 39 3.04 -25.01 5.38
C ARG A 39 1.62 -24.65 5.80
N VAL A 40 0.73 -24.62 4.83
CA VAL A 40 -0.73 -24.57 5.05
C VAL A 40 -1.31 -25.90 4.64
N VAL A 41 -2.10 -26.49 5.52
CA VAL A 41 -2.72 -27.82 5.31
C VAL A 41 -4.22 -27.75 5.59
N SER A 42 -5.00 -28.58 4.89
CA SER A 42 -6.42 -28.76 5.20
C SER A 42 -6.62 -29.59 6.45
N ALA A 43 -7.81 -29.55 7.05
CA ALA A 43 -8.19 -30.43 8.16
C ALA A 43 -8.11 -31.94 7.78
N SER A 44 -8.35 -32.27 6.50
CA SER A 44 -8.17 -33.62 5.95
C SER A 44 -6.71 -34.04 5.74
N GLY A 45 -5.74 -33.12 5.97
CA GLY A 45 -4.30 -33.42 5.89
C GLY A 45 -3.65 -33.13 4.53
N THR A 46 -4.39 -32.55 3.57
CA THR A 46 -3.84 -32.17 2.26
C THR A 46 -2.99 -30.91 2.40
N GLN A 47 -1.73 -30.95 1.94
CA GLN A 47 -0.89 -29.75 1.87
C GLN A 47 -1.32 -28.86 0.70
N LEU A 48 -1.61 -27.60 0.99
CA LEU A 48 -2.10 -26.62 0.02
C LEU A 48 -0.96 -25.76 -0.52
N MET A 49 -0.09 -25.27 0.35
CA MET A 49 1.06 -24.45 0.00
C MET A 49 2.14 -24.50 1.06
N THR A 50 3.35 -24.12 0.69
CA THR A 50 4.51 -23.96 1.57
C THR A 50 4.89 -22.50 1.70
N LYS A 51 5.81 -22.19 2.61
CA LYS A 51 6.44 -20.88 2.73
C LYS A 51 7.10 -20.44 1.42
N ASP A 52 7.78 -21.34 0.73
CA ASP A 52 8.44 -21.04 -0.54
C ASP A 52 7.42 -20.68 -1.64
N ASP A 53 6.24 -21.31 -1.63
CA ASP A 53 5.16 -20.97 -2.56
C ASP A 53 4.62 -19.55 -2.31
N ILE A 54 4.49 -19.16 -1.02
CA ILE A 54 4.08 -17.81 -0.64
C ILE A 54 5.13 -16.77 -1.08
N LEU A 55 6.41 -17.03 -0.84
CA LEU A 55 7.51 -16.15 -1.25
C LEU A 55 7.64 -16.07 -2.79
N ALA A 56 7.44 -17.18 -3.49
CA ALA A 56 7.37 -17.18 -4.95
C ALA A 56 6.16 -16.37 -5.44
N GLY A 57 5.04 -16.40 -4.72
CA GLY A 57 3.86 -15.56 -4.98
C GLY A 57 4.14 -14.07 -4.79
N GLN A 58 4.89 -13.70 -3.76
CA GLN A 58 5.35 -12.32 -3.57
C GLN A 58 6.22 -11.86 -4.75
N SER A 59 7.13 -12.73 -5.21
CA SER A 59 7.95 -12.44 -6.39
C SER A 59 7.09 -12.29 -7.65
N ALA A 60 6.09 -13.16 -7.85
CA ALA A 60 5.13 -13.03 -8.95
C ALA A 60 4.35 -11.71 -8.88
N TRP A 61 3.91 -11.28 -7.69
CA TRP A 61 3.30 -9.96 -7.47
C TRP A 61 4.21 -8.82 -7.93
N GLN A 62 5.48 -8.86 -7.56
CA GLN A 62 6.46 -7.85 -7.96
C GLN A 62 6.65 -7.78 -9.49
N THR A 63 6.56 -8.91 -10.19
CA THR A 63 6.68 -8.95 -11.67
C THR A 63 5.50 -8.34 -12.39
N THR A 64 4.33 -8.23 -11.76
CA THR A 64 3.15 -7.55 -12.33
C THR A 64 3.21 -6.02 -12.21
N GLY A 65 4.25 -5.48 -11.60
CA GLY A 65 4.32 -4.07 -11.21
C GLY A 65 4.05 -3.85 -9.71
N GLY A 66 3.74 -4.91 -8.98
CA GLY A 66 3.56 -4.86 -7.51
C GLY A 66 2.50 -3.83 -7.11
N MET A 67 2.88 -2.88 -6.28
CA MET A 67 1.99 -1.83 -5.76
C MET A 67 1.42 -0.88 -6.82
N GLU A 68 1.85 -0.98 -8.08
CA GLU A 68 1.27 -0.21 -9.19
C GLU A 68 -0.04 -0.83 -9.72
N VAL A 69 -0.27 -2.12 -9.43
CA VAL A 69 -1.44 -2.89 -9.87
C VAL A 69 -2.30 -3.25 -8.65
N GLY A 70 -2.90 -2.24 -8.04
CA GLY A 70 -3.63 -2.35 -6.79
C GLY A 70 -2.75 -2.19 -5.56
N SER A 71 -3.30 -2.48 -4.39
CA SER A 71 -2.59 -2.44 -3.13
C SER A 71 -2.58 -3.81 -2.44
N VAL A 72 -1.65 -3.99 -1.51
CA VAL A 72 -1.58 -5.15 -0.61
C VAL A 72 -1.29 -4.63 0.78
N LEU A 73 -2.02 -5.10 1.77
CA LEU A 73 -1.94 -4.63 3.17
C LEU A 73 -2.08 -3.10 3.31
N GLY A 74 -2.92 -2.48 2.49
CA GLY A 74 -3.17 -1.04 2.49
C GLY A 74 -2.11 -0.19 1.79
N HIS A 75 -1.10 -0.80 1.16
CA HIS A 75 -0.01 -0.09 0.49
C HIS A 75 -0.02 -0.37 -1.03
N GLY A 76 -0.18 0.69 -1.82
CA GLY A 76 -0.15 0.62 -3.28
C GLY A 76 -1.11 1.59 -3.96
N ALA A 77 -1.36 1.35 -5.25
CA ALA A 77 -2.29 2.12 -6.06
C ALA A 77 -3.75 1.81 -5.71
N TYR A 78 -4.61 2.82 -5.79
CA TYR A 78 -6.04 2.68 -5.50
C TYR A 78 -6.91 2.53 -6.75
N GLN A 79 -6.31 2.43 -7.93
CA GLN A 79 -7.05 2.21 -9.19
C GLN A 79 -7.60 0.79 -9.27
N ALA A 80 -6.82 -0.20 -8.87
CA ALA A 80 -7.28 -1.56 -8.62
C ALA A 80 -7.54 -1.76 -7.11
N PRO A 81 -8.24 -2.84 -6.70
CA PRO A 81 -8.54 -3.08 -5.30
C PRO A 81 -7.29 -3.30 -4.44
N ASP A 82 -7.47 -3.23 -3.12
CA ASP A 82 -6.52 -3.87 -2.21
C ASP A 82 -6.76 -5.38 -2.24
N TRP A 83 -5.79 -6.13 -2.76
CA TRP A 83 -5.91 -7.57 -2.97
C TRP A 83 -6.02 -8.37 -1.67
N THR A 84 -5.52 -7.83 -0.56
CA THR A 84 -5.72 -8.43 0.77
C THR A 84 -7.19 -8.33 1.20
N ALA A 85 -7.77 -7.14 1.05
CA ALA A 85 -9.15 -6.89 1.44
C ALA A 85 -10.15 -7.58 0.50
N ASP A 86 -9.91 -7.51 -0.82
CA ASP A 86 -10.77 -8.14 -1.82
C ASP A 86 -10.77 -9.67 -1.68
N TRP A 87 -9.58 -10.27 -1.50
CA TRP A 87 -9.48 -11.71 -1.24
C TRP A 87 -10.20 -12.11 0.04
N LEU A 88 -9.90 -11.42 1.14
CA LEU A 88 -10.53 -11.71 2.43
C LEU A 88 -12.05 -11.68 2.31
N HIS A 89 -12.61 -10.59 1.80
CA HIS A 89 -14.07 -10.45 1.69
C HIS A 89 -14.71 -11.55 0.83
N ARG A 90 -14.14 -11.84 -0.35
CA ARG A 90 -14.66 -12.89 -1.24
C ARG A 90 -14.59 -14.27 -0.61
N GLU A 91 -13.49 -14.60 0.04
CA GLU A 91 -13.30 -15.87 0.74
C GLU A 91 -14.32 -16.04 1.88
N LEU A 92 -14.56 -14.97 2.68
CA LEU A 92 -15.54 -14.98 3.76
C LEU A 92 -16.97 -15.16 3.26
N VAL A 93 -17.36 -14.44 2.20
CA VAL A 93 -18.69 -14.58 1.59
C VAL A 93 -18.88 -15.99 1.02
N ALA A 94 -17.88 -16.53 0.32
CA ALA A 94 -17.93 -17.88 -0.20
C ALA A 94 -18.06 -18.93 0.92
N TRP A 95 -17.32 -18.77 1.99
CA TRP A 95 -17.41 -19.65 3.15
C TRP A 95 -18.81 -19.63 3.81
N LEU A 96 -19.39 -18.42 3.95
CA LEU A 96 -20.73 -18.25 4.48
C LEU A 96 -21.79 -18.92 3.60
N ASP A 97 -21.71 -18.72 2.29
CA ASP A 97 -22.65 -19.34 1.34
C ASP A 97 -22.54 -20.87 1.36
N LEU A 98 -21.31 -21.42 1.34
CA LEU A 98 -21.09 -22.86 1.41
C LEU A 98 -21.63 -23.44 2.72
N THR A 99 -21.34 -22.81 3.86
CA THR A 99 -21.78 -23.32 5.15
C THR A 99 -23.29 -23.20 5.33
N ALA A 100 -23.91 -22.10 4.85
CA ALA A 100 -25.36 -21.93 4.85
C ALA A 100 -26.03 -22.98 3.98
N GLN A 101 -25.48 -23.27 2.80
CA GLN A 101 -26.00 -24.30 1.90
C GLN A 101 -25.88 -25.70 2.51
N GLU A 102 -24.75 -26.03 3.16
CA GLU A 102 -24.56 -27.31 3.84
C GLU A 102 -25.46 -27.49 5.06
N THR A 103 -25.71 -26.40 5.83
CA THR A 103 -26.46 -26.48 7.09
C THR A 103 -27.96 -26.31 6.91
N TYR A 104 -28.38 -25.40 6.02
CA TYR A 104 -29.78 -24.95 5.88
C TYR A 104 -30.37 -25.16 4.50
N GLY A 105 -29.56 -25.58 3.50
CA GLY A 105 -29.99 -25.74 2.10
C GLY A 105 -30.31 -24.43 1.38
N LYS A 106 -29.80 -23.29 1.89
CA LYS A 106 -30.06 -21.94 1.39
C LYS A 106 -28.77 -21.14 1.28
N LYS A 107 -28.78 -20.05 0.52
CA LYS A 107 -27.68 -19.07 0.56
C LYS A 107 -27.69 -18.31 1.85
N PHE A 108 -26.55 -17.73 2.22
CA PHE A 108 -26.38 -16.99 3.48
C PHE A 108 -27.38 -15.82 3.64
N ASN A 109 -27.67 -15.09 2.58
CA ASN A 109 -28.63 -13.97 2.60
C ASN A 109 -30.11 -14.41 2.66
N GLU A 110 -30.39 -15.71 2.49
CA GLU A 110 -31.75 -16.28 2.51
C GLU A 110 -32.11 -16.95 3.84
N VAL A 111 -31.13 -17.11 4.74
CA VAL A 111 -31.36 -17.68 6.09
C VAL A 111 -31.79 -16.58 7.06
N SER A 112 -32.40 -16.98 8.19
CA SER A 112 -32.89 -16.03 9.20
C SER A 112 -31.75 -15.20 9.83
N PRO A 113 -32.05 -14.01 10.40
CA PRO A 113 -31.03 -13.20 11.09
C PRO A 113 -30.32 -13.95 12.22
N GLU A 114 -31.02 -14.81 12.94
CA GLU A 114 -30.46 -15.65 14.02
C GLU A 114 -29.45 -16.66 13.46
N GLU A 115 -29.81 -17.33 12.36
CA GLU A 115 -28.94 -18.28 11.67
C GLU A 115 -27.71 -17.57 11.09
N GLN A 116 -27.89 -16.38 10.50
CA GLN A 116 -26.79 -15.53 10.03
C GLN A 116 -25.82 -15.18 11.17
N ALA A 117 -26.34 -14.83 12.35
CA ALA A 117 -25.51 -14.51 13.51
C ALA A 117 -24.67 -15.73 13.97
N VAL A 118 -25.27 -16.93 13.97
CA VAL A 118 -24.56 -18.17 14.29
C VAL A 118 -23.43 -18.43 13.28
N LEU A 119 -23.72 -18.29 11.98
CA LEU A 119 -22.72 -18.51 10.93
C LEU A 119 -21.58 -17.50 11.02
N LYS A 120 -21.87 -16.21 11.23
CA LYS A 120 -20.84 -15.17 11.44
C LYS A 120 -19.96 -15.44 12.65
N THR A 121 -20.54 -15.96 13.75
CA THR A 121 -19.76 -16.32 14.94
C THR A 121 -18.80 -17.47 14.65
N ARG A 122 -19.24 -18.49 13.93
CA ARG A 122 -18.38 -19.62 13.51
C ARG A 122 -17.29 -19.16 12.54
N LEU A 123 -17.65 -18.32 11.57
CA LEU A 123 -16.73 -17.72 10.62
C LEU A 123 -15.62 -16.95 11.36
N ALA A 124 -16.02 -16.05 12.28
CA ALA A 124 -15.08 -15.24 13.04
C ALA A 124 -14.11 -16.10 13.85
N ASP A 125 -14.59 -17.18 14.49
CA ASP A 125 -13.75 -18.08 15.25
C ASP A 125 -12.77 -18.85 14.35
N GLU A 126 -13.24 -19.38 13.22
CA GLU A 126 -12.39 -20.09 12.27
C GLU A 126 -11.25 -19.23 11.74
N TYR A 127 -11.55 -18.02 11.29
CA TYR A 127 -10.55 -17.15 10.68
C TYR A 127 -9.62 -16.51 11.71
N ARG A 128 -10.15 -16.10 12.87
CA ARG A 128 -9.37 -15.37 13.87
C ARG A 128 -8.59 -16.25 14.82
N ASN A 129 -9.13 -17.42 15.21
CA ASN A 129 -8.57 -18.24 16.28
C ASN A 129 -8.06 -19.60 15.81
N GLN A 130 -8.84 -20.33 15.02
CA GLN A 130 -8.51 -21.69 14.63
C GLN A 130 -7.37 -21.77 13.61
N SER A 131 -7.20 -20.73 12.77
CA SER A 131 -6.15 -20.65 11.75
C SER A 131 -4.81 -20.12 12.25
N ARG A 132 -4.56 -20.13 13.55
CA ARG A 132 -3.27 -19.76 14.15
C ARG A 132 -2.17 -20.74 13.78
N ILE A 133 -0.93 -20.26 13.72
CA ILE A 133 0.23 -21.12 13.50
C ILE A 133 0.39 -22.07 14.70
N LYS A 134 0.56 -23.34 14.42
CA LYS A 134 0.85 -24.39 15.39
C LYS A 134 2.33 -24.44 15.75
N GLU A 135 2.69 -25.20 16.77
CA GLU A 135 4.07 -25.36 17.24
C GLU A 135 5.03 -25.89 16.15
N ASP A 136 4.52 -26.68 15.21
CA ASP A 136 5.27 -27.22 14.08
C ASP A 136 5.39 -26.22 12.90
N GLY A 137 4.96 -24.99 13.08
CA GLY A 137 4.96 -23.94 12.05
C GLY A 137 3.84 -24.07 11.02
N SER A 138 2.94 -25.04 11.15
CA SER A 138 1.84 -25.25 10.22
C SER A 138 0.62 -24.38 10.56
N VAL A 139 -0.14 -24.00 9.53
CA VAL A 139 -1.50 -23.46 9.63
C VAL A 139 -2.46 -24.52 9.12
N VAL A 140 -3.47 -24.85 9.92
CA VAL A 140 -4.54 -25.78 9.52
C VAL A 140 -5.80 -24.98 9.26
N ILE A 141 -6.43 -25.18 8.09
CA ILE A 141 -7.70 -24.57 7.71
C ILE A 141 -8.75 -25.64 7.47
N SER A 142 -10.02 -25.32 7.67
CA SER A 142 -11.10 -26.28 7.43
C SER A 142 -11.23 -26.65 5.96
N ASP A 143 -11.78 -27.83 5.69
CA ASP A 143 -12.06 -28.26 4.31
C ASP A 143 -13.12 -27.36 3.65
N THR A 144 -14.03 -26.75 4.42
CA THR A 144 -14.97 -25.74 3.93
C THR A 144 -14.23 -24.47 3.48
N ARG A 145 -13.21 -24.03 4.23
CA ARG A 145 -12.37 -22.91 3.84
C ARG A 145 -11.56 -23.21 2.59
N VAL A 146 -11.06 -24.43 2.42
CA VAL A 146 -10.42 -24.87 1.16
C VAL A 146 -11.38 -24.72 -0.03
N LYS A 147 -12.60 -25.23 0.09
CA LYS A 147 -13.63 -25.07 -0.96
C LYS A 147 -13.97 -23.61 -1.24
N ALA A 148 -14.02 -22.76 -0.21
CA ALA A 148 -14.26 -21.33 -0.37
C ALA A 148 -13.13 -20.67 -1.21
N ILE A 149 -11.86 -20.98 -0.89
CA ILE A 149 -10.71 -20.53 -1.67
C ILE A 149 -10.82 -21.03 -3.12
N GLU A 150 -11.04 -22.31 -3.33
CA GLU A 150 -11.18 -22.88 -4.69
C GLU A 150 -12.27 -22.18 -5.49
N SER A 151 -13.39 -21.80 -4.85
CA SER A 151 -14.52 -21.14 -5.53
C SER A 151 -14.23 -19.72 -6.01
N ILE A 152 -13.28 -19.01 -5.38
CA ILE A 152 -12.91 -17.64 -5.78
C ILE A 152 -11.74 -17.59 -6.76
N LEU A 153 -10.95 -18.66 -6.90
CA LEU A 153 -9.79 -18.71 -7.80
C LEU A 153 -10.12 -18.39 -9.27
N PRO A 154 -11.26 -18.83 -9.86
CA PRO A 154 -11.60 -18.50 -11.24
C PRO A 154 -11.67 -17.00 -11.50
N TYR A 155 -12.18 -16.20 -10.54
CA TYR A 155 -12.21 -14.75 -10.66
C TYR A 155 -10.79 -14.17 -10.78
N TYR A 156 -9.88 -14.55 -9.89
CA TYR A 156 -8.49 -14.05 -9.92
C TYR A 156 -7.73 -14.55 -11.15
N HIS A 157 -7.96 -15.81 -11.57
CA HIS A 157 -7.40 -16.30 -12.82
C HIS A 157 -7.83 -15.45 -14.01
N GLY A 158 -9.10 -15.08 -14.08
CA GLY A 158 -9.63 -14.26 -15.15
C GLY A 158 -9.14 -12.80 -15.11
N VAL A 159 -9.02 -12.21 -13.91
CA VAL A 159 -8.52 -10.83 -13.75
C VAL A 159 -7.06 -10.70 -14.21
N TYR A 160 -6.21 -11.69 -13.91
CA TYR A 160 -4.77 -11.67 -14.26
C TYR A 160 -4.47 -12.30 -15.63
N SER A 161 -5.46 -12.82 -16.35
CA SER A 161 -5.35 -13.33 -17.71
C SER A 161 -5.98 -12.38 -18.73
N ASP A 162 -6.28 -12.90 -19.89
CA ASP A 162 -7.02 -12.25 -21.00
C ASP A 162 -8.46 -12.71 -21.10
N ASP A 163 -9.07 -13.24 -20.03
CA ASP A 163 -10.45 -13.72 -20.02
C ASP A 163 -11.41 -12.60 -20.46
N PRO A 164 -12.13 -12.76 -21.59
CA PRO A 164 -13.05 -11.73 -22.10
C PRO A 164 -14.17 -11.39 -21.11
N ALA A 165 -14.60 -12.34 -20.26
CA ALA A 165 -15.65 -12.11 -19.27
C ALA A 165 -15.27 -11.06 -18.21
N LEU A 166 -13.97 -10.84 -17.98
CA LEU A 166 -13.44 -9.89 -17.01
C LEU A 166 -12.72 -8.70 -17.66
N GLN A 167 -12.90 -8.47 -18.96
CA GLN A 167 -12.32 -7.34 -19.67
C GLN A 167 -12.72 -6.01 -19.04
N THR A 168 -14.00 -5.75 -18.85
CA THR A 168 -14.50 -4.51 -18.23
C THR A 168 -13.96 -4.33 -16.82
N THR A 169 -13.78 -5.41 -16.05
CA THR A 169 -13.17 -5.35 -14.71
C THR A 169 -11.71 -4.92 -14.80
N ARG A 170 -10.93 -5.48 -15.73
CA ARG A 170 -9.54 -5.07 -15.95
C ARG A 170 -9.44 -3.62 -16.39
N GLU A 171 -10.33 -3.16 -17.27
CA GLU A 171 -10.40 -1.76 -17.70
C GLU A 171 -10.63 -0.82 -16.52
N HIS A 172 -11.61 -1.11 -15.66
CA HIS A 172 -11.85 -0.33 -14.43
C HIS A 172 -10.66 -0.33 -13.48
N PHE A 173 -9.91 -1.43 -13.42
CA PHE A 173 -8.71 -1.55 -12.59
C PHE A 173 -7.46 -0.98 -13.28
N ALA A 174 -7.57 -0.45 -14.47
CA ALA A 174 -6.46 -0.03 -15.33
C ALA A 174 -5.36 -1.10 -15.47
N MET A 175 -5.78 -2.37 -15.51
CA MET A 175 -4.90 -3.52 -15.67
C MET A 175 -4.81 -3.92 -17.14
N LYS A 176 -3.59 -4.22 -17.59
CA LYS A 176 -3.39 -4.80 -18.94
C LYS A 176 -4.06 -6.16 -19.08
N ASN A 177 -4.50 -6.46 -20.29
CA ASN A 177 -4.83 -7.83 -20.62
C ASN A 177 -3.61 -8.72 -20.37
N ASN A 178 -3.88 -9.91 -19.82
CA ASN A 178 -2.83 -10.91 -19.56
C ASN A 178 -1.68 -10.38 -18.68
N THR A 179 -2.03 -9.65 -17.61
CA THR A 179 -1.06 -9.06 -16.68
C THR A 179 -0.05 -10.08 -16.14
N LEU A 180 -0.49 -11.32 -15.93
CA LEU A 180 0.38 -12.43 -15.54
C LEU A 180 0.07 -13.66 -16.42
N PRO A 181 0.78 -13.83 -17.55
CA PRO A 181 0.45 -14.85 -18.57
C PRO A 181 0.53 -16.30 -18.06
N SER A 182 1.54 -16.62 -17.26
CA SER A 182 1.74 -17.98 -16.75
C SER A 182 0.68 -18.37 -15.72
N LYS A 183 -0.03 -19.46 -15.96
CA LYS A 183 -0.99 -20.03 -15.01
C LYS A 183 -0.31 -20.41 -13.71
N GLU A 184 0.87 -21.02 -13.78
CA GLU A 184 1.65 -21.39 -12.59
C GLU A 184 2.04 -20.16 -11.76
N ALA A 185 2.46 -19.06 -12.41
CA ALA A 185 2.79 -17.82 -11.71
C ALA A 185 1.54 -17.20 -11.05
N ARG A 186 0.35 -17.32 -11.67
CA ARG A 186 -0.91 -16.90 -11.05
C ARG A 186 -1.24 -17.73 -9.81
N GLU A 187 -1.09 -19.04 -9.87
CA GLU A 187 -1.31 -19.92 -8.71
C GLU A 187 -0.37 -19.55 -7.53
N LYS A 188 0.89 -19.26 -7.81
CA LYS A 188 1.83 -18.76 -6.80
C LYS A 188 1.41 -17.39 -6.25
N LEU A 189 1.00 -16.46 -7.12
CA LEU A 189 0.47 -15.16 -6.71
C LEU A 189 -0.70 -15.31 -5.72
N PHE A 190 -1.59 -16.28 -5.94
CA PHE A 190 -2.75 -16.52 -5.07
C PHE A 190 -2.34 -17.06 -3.69
N ASN A 191 -1.25 -17.80 -3.58
CA ASN A 191 -0.68 -18.18 -2.29
C ASN A 191 -0.20 -16.96 -1.48
N PHE A 192 0.32 -15.95 -2.16
CA PHE A 192 0.68 -14.69 -1.52
C PHE A 192 -0.57 -13.89 -1.09
N PHE A 193 -1.60 -13.80 -1.91
CA PHE A 193 -2.87 -13.15 -1.54
C PHE A 193 -3.56 -13.88 -0.38
N PHE A 194 -3.55 -15.20 -0.38
CA PHE A 194 -4.01 -15.98 0.77
C PHE A 194 -3.24 -15.60 2.04
N TRP A 195 -1.90 -15.56 1.99
CA TRP A 195 -1.09 -15.23 3.17
C TRP A 195 -1.36 -13.81 3.68
N THR A 196 -1.50 -12.82 2.81
CA THR A 196 -1.84 -11.45 3.23
C THR A 196 -3.23 -11.38 3.86
N SER A 197 -4.21 -12.07 3.29
CA SER A 197 -5.57 -12.20 3.82
C SER A 197 -5.58 -12.95 5.17
N TRP A 198 -4.83 -14.05 5.26
CA TRP A 198 -4.66 -14.80 6.51
C TRP A 198 -4.06 -13.92 7.60
N SER A 199 -3.02 -13.16 7.32
CA SER A 199 -2.41 -12.24 8.29
C SER A 199 -3.34 -11.11 8.71
N ALA A 200 -4.24 -10.69 7.83
CA ALA A 200 -5.24 -9.66 8.09
C ALA A 200 -6.45 -10.16 8.90
N SER A 201 -6.70 -11.46 8.91
CA SER A 201 -7.84 -12.07 9.59
C SER A 201 -7.48 -12.86 10.86
N THR A 202 -6.23 -13.30 11.01
CA THR A 202 -5.81 -14.15 12.13
C THR A 202 -5.31 -13.34 13.30
N ASN A 203 -5.83 -13.64 14.51
CA ASN A 203 -5.37 -12.99 15.73
C ASN A 203 -3.92 -13.38 16.07
N ARG A 204 -3.16 -12.41 16.56
CA ARG A 204 -1.84 -12.67 17.16
C ARG A 204 -1.96 -13.66 18.32
N PRO A 205 -0.91 -14.42 18.63
CA PRO A 205 -0.87 -15.20 19.83
C PRO A 205 -1.21 -14.34 21.05
N ASP A 206 -2.09 -14.84 21.92
CA ASP A 206 -2.54 -14.20 23.17
C ASP A 206 -3.20 -12.82 23.04
N GLU A 207 -3.54 -12.40 21.80
CA GLU A 207 -4.16 -11.10 21.52
C GLU A 207 -5.57 -11.26 20.92
N THR A 208 -6.36 -10.21 21.00
CA THR A 208 -7.71 -10.13 20.41
C THR A 208 -7.75 -9.41 19.07
N PHE A 209 -6.60 -8.99 18.58
CA PHE A 209 -6.44 -8.30 17.30
C PHE A 209 -5.49 -9.06 16.37
N THR A 210 -5.64 -8.82 15.07
CA THR A 210 -4.91 -9.53 14.01
C THR A 210 -3.47 -9.02 13.86
N TYR A 211 -2.66 -9.68 13.02
CA TYR A 211 -1.30 -9.22 12.72
C TYR A 211 -1.27 -7.83 12.09
N THR A 212 -2.37 -7.38 11.51
CA THR A 212 -2.55 -6.05 10.90
C THR A 212 -3.36 -5.09 11.78
N ASN A 213 -3.49 -5.37 13.08
CA ASN A 213 -4.31 -4.59 14.03
C ASN A 213 -5.75 -4.39 13.56
N ASN A 214 -6.38 -5.46 13.10
CA ASN A 214 -7.75 -5.51 12.58
C ASN A 214 -7.97 -4.64 11.31
N TRP A 215 -6.95 -4.47 10.49
CA TRP A 215 -7.10 -3.94 9.15
C TRP A 215 -7.18 -5.13 8.15
N PRO A 216 -7.98 -5.08 7.07
CA PRO A 216 -8.99 -4.08 6.74
C PRO A 216 -10.22 -4.15 7.63
N HIS A 217 -11.07 -3.12 7.58
CA HIS A 217 -12.37 -3.18 8.22
C HIS A 217 -13.23 -4.26 7.54
N GLU A 218 -13.51 -5.36 8.25
CA GLU A 218 -14.30 -6.48 7.76
C GLU A 218 -15.31 -6.94 8.84
N PRO A 219 -16.55 -6.44 8.75
CA PRO A 219 -17.55 -6.70 9.78
C PRO A 219 -18.00 -8.16 9.87
N LEU A 220 -17.82 -8.97 8.82
CA LEU A 220 -18.22 -10.39 8.83
C LEU A 220 -17.48 -11.21 9.90
N ILE A 221 -16.24 -10.82 10.21
CA ILE A 221 -15.40 -11.45 11.22
C ILE A 221 -15.08 -10.51 12.40
N ASN A 222 -15.85 -9.44 12.55
CA ASN A 222 -15.63 -8.41 13.57
C ASN A 222 -14.20 -7.83 13.53
N ASN A 223 -13.65 -7.65 12.33
CA ASN A 223 -12.34 -7.04 12.11
C ASN A 223 -12.51 -5.51 12.09
N VAL A 224 -12.52 -4.91 13.28
CA VAL A 224 -12.73 -3.48 13.49
C VAL A 224 -11.43 -2.87 14.02
N PRO A 225 -10.92 -1.76 13.47
CA PRO A 225 -9.70 -1.12 13.94
C PRO A 225 -9.72 -0.91 15.45
N THR A 226 -8.57 -1.14 16.10
CA THR A 226 -8.46 -1.01 17.56
C THR A 226 -8.48 0.45 18.01
N THR A 227 -8.91 0.70 19.25
CA THR A 227 -8.90 2.04 19.83
C THR A 227 -7.51 2.67 19.82
N GLU A 228 -6.46 1.86 20.01
CA GLU A 228 -5.07 2.26 19.97
C GLU A 228 -4.69 2.83 18.59
N ASN A 229 -5.16 2.22 17.50
CA ASN A 229 -4.91 2.72 16.14
C ASN A 229 -5.46 4.12 15.95
N TYR A 230 -6.69 4.39 16.39
CA TYR A 230 -7.30 5.72 16.33
C TYR A 230 -6.54 6.71 17.19
N MET A 231 -6.21 6.34 18.43
CA MET A 231 -5.50 7.20 19.36
C MET A 231 -4.10 7.57 18.85
N TRP A 232 -3.35 6.60 18.36
CA TRP A 232 -2.00 6.86 17.81
C TRP A 232 -2.04 7.69 16.54
N SER A 233 -2.98 7.43 15.64
CA SER A 233 -3.16 8.22 14.42
C SER A 233 -3.49 9.67 14.74
N PHE A 234 -4.43 9.91 15.63
CA PHE A 234 -4.79 11.26 16.06
C PHE A 234 -3.62 11.96 16.78
N THR A 235 -3.00 11.27 17.74
CA THR A 235 -1.88 11.80 18.50
C THR A 235 -0.69 12.16 17.60
N SER A 236 -0.39 11.37 16.58
CA SER A 236 0.71 11.64 15.65
C SER A 236 0.49 12.95 14.88
N VAL A 237 -0.75 13.21 14.43
CA VAL A 237 -1.10 14.47 13.74
C VAL A 237 -0.96 15.66 14.71
N VAL A 238 -1.48 15.53 15.93
CA VAL A 238 -1.36 16.59 16.96
C VAL A 238 0.10 16.88 17.30
N LEU A 239 0.92 15.85 17.49
CA LEU A 239 2.36 16.00 17.76
C LEU A 239 3.10 16.65 16.59
N LEU A 240 2.76 16.31 15.34
CA LEU A 240 3.33 16.95 14.16
C LEU A 240 3.03 18.46 14.13
N LEU A 241 1.76 18.84 14.31
CA LEU A 241 1.33 20.24 14.31
C LEU A 241 1.96 21.01 15.48
N MET A 242 2.02 20.38 16.66
CA MET A 242 2.69 20.97 17.83
C MET A 242 4.19 21.14 17.58
N GLY A 243 4.86 20.18 16.95
CA GLY A 243 6.27 20.25 16.57
C GLY A 243 6.55 21.42 15.62
N ILE A 244 5.72 21.61 14.60
CA ILE A 244 5.80 22.74 13.66
C ILE A 244 5.59 24.05 14.42
N GLY A 245 4.56 24.14 15.28
CA GLY A 245 4.29 25.33 16.09
C GLY A 245 5.45 25.69 17.01
N LEU A 246 6.05 24.70 17.68
CA LEU A 246 7.22 24.89 18.53
C LEU A 246 8.45 25.36 17.74
N LEU A 247 8.65 24.84 16.54
CA LEU A 247 9.74 25.25 15.67
C LEU A 247 9.57 26.71 15.22
N MET A 248 8.37 27.09 14.80
CA MET A 248 8.04 28.47 14.41
C MET A 248 8.19 29.43 15.59
N TRP A 249 7.69 29.04 16.77
CA TRP A 249 7.83 29.82 17.99
C TRP A 249 9.30 29.97 18.40
N GLY A 250 10.08 28.88 18.38
CA GLY A 250 11.50 28.89 18.70
C GLY A 250 12.30 29.79 17.75
N TYR A 251 12.02 29.68 16.43
CA TYR A 251 12.62 30.57 15.45
C TYR A 251 12.30 32.05 15.73
N SER A 252 11.02 32.38 15.92
CA SER A 252 10.59 33.74 16.23
C SER A 252 11.22 34.27 17.54
N PHE A 253 11.36 33.41 18.58
CA PHE A 253 11.98 33.78 19.82
C PHE A 253 13.49 34.07 19.68
N LEU A 254 14.20 33.26 18.88
CA LEU A 254 15.64 33.44 18.64
C LEU A 254 15.94 34.66 17.77
N THR A 255 15.06 34.99 16.81
CA THR A 255 15.26 36.12 15.90
C THR A 255 14.65 37.43 16.39
N LYS A 256 13.99 37.42 17.56
CA LYS A 256 13.26 38.58 18.12
C LYS A 256 14.13 39.86 18.31
N HIS A 257 15.43 39.71 18.39
CA HIS A 257 16.38 40.83 18.59
C HIS A 257 17.17 41.17 17.34
N GLU A 258 16.92 40.52 16.22
CA GLU A 258 17.51 40.90 14.96
C GLU A 258 16.62 42.00 14.34
N GLU A 259 17.03 43.26 14.50
CA GLU A 259 16.45 44.34 13.69
C GLU A 259 16.88 44.14 12.25
N VAL A 260 16.00 43.49 11.46
CA VAL A 260 16.21 43.39 10.02
C VAL A 260 15.87 44.76 9.44
N GLU A 261 16.88 45.56 9.10
CA GLU A 261 16.65 46.71 8.24
C GLU A 261 16.08 46.22 6.90
N VAL A 262 14.84 46.59 6.65
CA VAL A 262 14.19 46.28 5.37
C VAL A 262 14.90 47.15 4.30
N PRO A 263 15.59 46.52 3.34
CA PRO A 263 16.27 47.30 2.28
C PRO A 263 15.26 48.17 1.53
N THR A 264 15.60 49.42 1.31
CA THR A 264 14.76 50.35 0.53
C THR A 264 14.69 50.02 -0.96
N GLU A 265 15.64 49.21 -1.45
CA GLU A 265 15.67 48.67 -2.79
C GLU A 265 15.84 47.14 -2.76
N ASP A 266 15.23 46.43 -3.71
CA ASP A 266 15.35 45.00 -3.83
C ASP A 266 16.83 44.58 -4.01
N PRO A 267 17.46 43.88 -3.02
CA PRO A 267 18.85 43.48 -3.14
C PRO A 267 19.10 42.57 -4.35
N ILE A 268 18.09 41.81 -4.81
CA ILE A 268 18.19 40.89 -5.95
C ILE A 268 18.39 41.67 -7.26
N SER A 269 17.82 42.84 -7.37
CA SER A 269 17.95 43.69 -8.59
C SER A 269 19.39 44.13 -8.88
N LYS A 270 20.24 44.15 -7.85
CA LYS A 270 21.66 44.56 -7.92
C LYS A 270 22.64 43.38 -8.01
N VAL A 271 22.16 42.15 -7.92
CA VAL A 271 23.04 40.97 -7.97
C VAL A 271 23.54 40.74 -9.39
N GLN A 272 24.84 40.81 -9.56
CA GLN A 272 25.51 40.39 -10.79
C GLN A 272 25.87 38.89 -10.66
N LEU A 273 25.22 38.07 -11.49
CA LEU A 273 25.48 36.64 -11.49
C LEU A 273 26.93 36.35 -11.89
N THR A 274 27.64 35.58 -11.05
CA THR A 274 28.96 35.02 -11.37
C THR A 274 28.89 34.04 -12.54
N PRO A 275 30.02 33.77 -13.24
CA PRO A 275 30.04 32.72 -14.28
C PRO A 275 29.53 31.36 -13.79
N SER A 276 29.84 30.98 -12.53
CA SER A 276 29.37 29.76 -11.90
C SER A 276 27.83 29.76 -11.75
N GLN A 277 27.25 30.85 -11.23
CA GLN A 277 25.79 30.97 -11.09
C GLN A 277 25.10 30.97 -12.46
N LYS A 278 25.67 31.59 -13.48
CA LYS A 278 25.14 31.52 -14.86
C LYS A 278 25.17 30.08 -15.40
N ALA A 279 26.21 29.30 -15.08
CA ALA A 279 26.29 27.89 -15.47
C ALA A 279 25.19 27.03 -14.84
N LEU A 280 24.67 27.39 -13.62
CA LEU A 280 23.57 26.72 -12.97
C LEU A 280 22.23 26.86 -13.72
N GLY A 281 22.10 27.79 -14.66
CA GLY A 281 20.91 27.94 -15.51
C GLY A 281 20.54 26.65 -16.25
N LYS A 282 21.51 25.78 -16.57
CA LYS A 282 21.28 24.46 -17.17
C LYS A 282 20.51 23.52 -16.20
N TYR A 283 20.85 23.57 -14.93
CA TYR A 283 20.19 22.75 -13.90
C TYR A 283 18.79 23.29 -13.57
N VAL A 284 18.61 24.62 -13.58
CA VAL A 284 17.27 25.23 -13.47
C VAL A 284 16.40 24.77 -14.64
N PHE A 285 16.92 24.82 -15.88
CA PHE A 285 16.20 24.32 -17.05
C PHE A 285 15.84 22.83 -16.91
N LEU A 286 16.78 22.00 -16.48
CA LEU A 286 16.52 20.57 -16.24
C LEU A 286 15.44 20.36 -15.20
N THR A 287 15.47 21.10 -14.08
CA THR A 287 14.45 21.04 -13.04
C THR A 287 13.06 21.36 -13.58
N VAL A 288 12.95 22.46 -14.37
CA VAL A 288 11.68 22.87 -14.99
C VAL A 288 11.21 21.84 -16.02
N ALA A 289 12.12 21.28 -16.83
CA ALA A 289 11.79 20.24 -17.81
C ALA A 289 11.26 18.98 -17.13
N LEU A 290 11.92 18.51 -16.06
CA LEU A 290 11.47 17.38 -15.26
C LEU A 290 10.11 17.64 -14.60
N PHE A 291 9.88 18.85 -14.09
CA PHE A 291 8.58 19.24 -13.53
C PHE A 291 7.47 19.19 -14.58
N VAL A 292 7.71 19.73 -15.79
CA VAL A 292 6.72 19.66 -16.88
C VAL A 292 6.43 18.22 -17.28
N VAL A 293 7.46 17.38 -17.42
CA VAL A 293 7.30 15.93 -17.69
C VAL A 293 6.47 15.26 -16.58
N GLN A 294 6.75 15.56 -15.32
CA GLN A 294 6.02 15.01 -14.18
C GLN A 294 4.54 15.43 -14.21
N VAL A 295 4.22 16.68 -14.55
CA VAL A 295 2.82 17.15 -14.68
C VAL A 295 2.10 16.42 -15.81
N LEU A 296 2.75 16.26 -16.98
CA LEU A 296 2.17 15.51 -18.11
C LEU A 296 1.91 14.04 -17.75
N LEU A 297 2.88 13.39 -17.11
CA LEU A 297 2.71 12.00 -16.62
C LEU A 297 1.61 11.90 -15.56
N GLY A 298 1.45 12.93 -14.71
CA GLY A 298 0.36 13.02 -13.75
C GLY A 298 -1.01 13.09 -14.43
N GLY A 299 -1.12 13.90 -15.49
CA GLY A 299 -2.33 13.95 -16.32
C GLY A 299 -2.65 12.61 -16.99
N LEU A 300 -1.63 11.95 -17.57
CA LEU A 300 -1.75 10.61 -18.13
C LEU A 300 -2.15 9.56 -17.09
N THR A 301 -1.67 9.66 -15.86
CA THR A 301 -2.05 8.75 -14.77
C THR A 301 -3.49 9.01 -14.31
N ALA A 302 -3.88 10.27 -14.18
CA ALA A 302 -5.19 10.66 -13.69
C ALA A 302 -6.32 10.31 -14.66
N HIS A 303 -6.10 10.32 -15.99
CA HIS A 303 -7.15 10.02 -16.96
C HIS A 303 -7.69 8.58 -16.79
N TYR A 304 -6.87 7.62 -16.36
CA TYR A 304 -7.29 6.24 -16.11
C TYR A 304 -8.44 6.12 -15.10
N THR A 305 -8.55 7.07 -14.16
CA THR A 305 -9.66 7.10 -13.20
C THR A 305 -10.99 7.46 -13.86
N VAL A 306 -10.96 8.20 -14.99
CA VAL A 306 -12.15 8.70 -15.67
C VAL A 306 -12.50 7.85 -16.88
N GLU A 307 -11.52 7.50 -17.72
CA GLU A 307 -11.70 6.82 -19.01
C GLU A 307 -11.31 5.35 -18.96
N GLY A 308 -10.76 4.83 -17.86
CA GLY A 308 -10.19 3.49 -17.84
C GLY A 308 -8.98 3.41 -18.79
N GLN A 309 -8.97 2.47 -19.72
CA GLN A 309 -7.90 2.33 -20.72
C GLN A 309 -8.09 3.18 -21.98
N GLY A 310 -9.24 3.83 -22.14
CA GLY A 310 -9.50 4.74 -23.25
C GLY A 310 -8.74 6.05 -23.15
N PHE A 311 -8.56 6.74 -24.30
CA PHE A 311 -7.84 8.02 -24.40
C PHE A 311 -8.66 9.10 -25.13
N TYR A 312 -9.92 9.30 -24.73
CA TYR A 312 -10.80 10.37 -25.23
C TYR A 312 -10.93 10.39 -26.77
N GLY A 313 -10.94 9.21 -27.42
CA GLY A 313 -11.01 9.09 -28.88
C GLY A 313 -9.68 9.34 -29.60
N ILE A 314 -8.58 9.51 -28.89
CA ILE A 314 -7.24 9.64 -29.51
C ILE A 314 -6.82 8.31 -30.15
N ASP A 315 -7.21 7.20 -29.54
CA ASP A 315 -6.88 5.84 -30.02
C ASP A 315 -7.42 5.59 -31.42
N GLU A 316 -8.68 5.98 -31.67
CA GLU A 316 -9.29 5.87 -32.99
C GLU A 316 -8.60 6.78 -34.02
N ALA A 317 -8.16 7.97 -33.58
CA ALA A 317 -7.49 8.91 -34.47
C ALA A 317 -6.07 8.46 -34.84
N LEU A 318 -5.38 7.78 -33.92
CA LEU A 318 -4.01 7.27 -34.12
C LEU A 318 -3.97 5.87 -34.73
N GLY A 319 -5.04 5.09 -34.58
CA GLY A 319 -5.14 3.71 -35.08
C GLY A 319 -4.35 2.69 -34.23
N PHE A 320 -4.02 3.03 -32.99
CA PHE A 320 -3.42 2.13 -32.01
C PHE A 320 -3.80 2.55 -30.59
N GLU A 321 -3.81 1.59 -29.66
CA GLU A 321 -4.16 1.85 -28.27
C GLU A 321 -3.02 2.51 -27.50
N MET A 322 -3.25 3.72 -27.03
CA MET A 322 -2.27 4.47 -26.22
C MET A 322 -1.95 3.78 -24.91
N SER A 323 -2.91 3.06 -24.30
CA SER A 323 -2.73 2.29 -23.07
C SER A 323 -1.67 1.18 -23.20
N ASP A 324 -1.39 0.70 -24.40
CA ASP A 324 -0.31 -0.27 -24.65
C ASP A 324 1.08 0.38 -24.52
N TRP A 325 1.20 1.64 -24.93
CA TRP A 325 2.46 2.40 -24.87
C TRP A 325 2.67 3.06 -23.51
N PHE A 326 1.60 3.58 -22.92
CA PHE A 326 1.59 4.30 -21.66
C PHE A 326 0.65 3.67 -20.64
N PRO A 327 0.83 2.37 -20.28
CA PRO A 327 -0.04 1.73 -19.30
C PRO A 327 0.02 2.44 -17.95
N TYR A 328 -1.06 2.36 -17.17
CA TYR A 328 -1.20 3.00 -15.86
C TYR A 328 0.02 2.79 -14.95
N ALA A 329 0.48 1.55 -14.82
CA ALA A 329 1.63 1.22 -13.98
C ALA A 329 2.90 1.98 -14.41
N LEU A 330 3.15 2.12 -15.70
CA LEU A 330 4.32 2.84 -16.24
C LEU A 330 4.20 4.34 -16.02
N THR A 331 3.04 4.94 -16.37
CA THR A 331 2.82 6.38 -16.22
C THR A 331 2.89 6.80 -14.76
N ARG A 332 2.29 6.03 -13.87
CA ARG A 332 2.35 6.27 -12.42
C ARG A 332 3.76 6.15 -11.86
N THR A 333 4.49 5.10 -12.24
CA THR A 333 5.89 4.93 -11.82
C THR A 333 6.75 6.11 -12.26
N TRP A 334 6.64 6.50 -13.52
CA TRP A 334 7.41 7.63 -14.04
C TRP A 334 6.98 8.98 -13.45
N HIS A 335 5.68 9.16 -13.17
CA HIS A 335 5.18 10.34 -12.48
C HIS A 335 5.81 10.50 -11.08
N ILE A 336 5.86 9.42 -10.29
CA ILE A 336 6.47 9.42 -8.96
C ILE A 336 7.99 9.63 -9.04
N GLN A 337 8.67 8.91 -9.93
CA GLN A 337 10.12 9.02 -10.09
C GLN A 337 10.55 10.42 -10.57
N SER A 338 9.85 10.97 -11.57
CA SER A 338 10.15 12.32 -12.06
C SER A 338 9.89 13.39 -11.00
N ALA A 339 8.88 13.19 -10.12
CA ALA A 339 8.66 14.06 -8.96
C ALA A 339 9.87 14.08 -8.03
N ILE A 340 10.42 12.93 -7.68
CA ILE A 340 11.63 12.84 -6.84
C ILE A 340 12.81 13.51 -7.53
N PHE A 341 13.00 13.28 -8.83
CA PHE A 341 14.12 13.83 -9.57
C PHE A 341 14.06 15.36 -9.68
N TRP A 342 12.92 15.97 -10.03
CA TRP A 342 12.86 17.43 -10.12
C TRP A 342 12.99 18.11 -8.75
N ILE A 343 12.45 17.52 -7.68
CA ILE A 343 12.62 18.01 -6.31
C ILE A 343 14.09 17.98 -5.92
N ALA A 344 14.77 16.83 -6.08
CA ALA A 344 16.18 16.67 -5.76
C ALA A 344 17.07 17.63 -6.58
N THR A 345 16.80 17.74 -7.89
CA THR A 345 17.53 18.65 -8.77
C THR A 345 17.28 20.11 -8.39
N GLY A 346 16.05 20.46 -7.99
CA GLY A 346 15.70 21.79 -7.51
C GLY A 346 16.45 22.18 -6.24
N PHE A 347 16.46 21.30 -5.24
CA PHE A 347 17.22 21.52 -4.00
C PHE A 347 18.73 21.62 -4.25
N LEU A 348 19.28 20.74 -5.10
CA LEU A 348 20.68 20.81 -5.49
C LEU A 348 21.01 22.14 -6.17
N THR A 349 20.18 22.57 -7.13
CA THR A 349 20.37 23.82 -7.86
C THR A 349 20.30 25.03 -6.92
N ALA A 350 19.31 25.07 -6.02
CA ALA A 350 19.17 26.12 -5.04
C ALA A 350 20.35 26.17 -4.06
N GLY A 351 20.85 25.00 -3.62
CA GLY A 351 21.98 24.92 -2.71
C GLY A 351 23.33 25.27 -3.34
N LEU A 352 23.45 25.17 -4.65
CA LEU A 352 24.67 25.53 -5.41
C LEU A 352 24.64 27.02 -5.86
N PHE A 353 23.47 27.64 -5.92
CA PHE A 353 23.30 29.06 -6.28
C PHE A 353 23.76 29.98 -5.14
#